data_1f200fecf610ee272ee11d0188832832
#
_entry.id   1f200fecf610ee272ee11d0188832832
#
_cell.length_a   1.000
_cell.length_b   1.000
_cell.length_c   1.000
_cell.angle_alpha   90.00
_cell.angle_beta   90.00
_cell.angle_gamma   90.00
#
_symmetry.space_group_name_H-M   'P 1'
#
loop_
_entity.id
_entity.type
_entity.pdbx_description
1 polymer ?
#
loop_
_entity_poly.entity_id
_entity_poly.type
_entity_poly.pdbx_seq_one_letter_code
_entity_poly.pdbx_strand_id
1 'polypeptide(L)'
;MQLGWRIIFLIACYAVLAAAQTGRKSSSSDPPGYTDQFITVNGLRLHYVGWGNESKPPFIMLHGISRVAHQFDQIAPHFRDNYHVMAIDMRGHGDSAWSPQGAYLVEDYTKDLEAFADQLDLRGLTLLGNSTGGRVVQVYAGLHSDRVLRLIVEDVGPQRTNDIASAFTRQVEQEANGWASEEELVAFLQARNKKTPDEILRTYAHYASRRRDYGRIVWKRDPNLAKGFVPTDLWPIVREIKCPALNVLGGDSKIVPPETQQELKETLPNVQIVTIPGVGHYPDQEATEEFLRIVTTYLAKSKP
;
A
#
# COMPACT_ATOMS: atom_id res chain seq x y z
N MET A 1 -65.24 0.34 38.07
CA MET A 1 -64.90 0.04 36.63
C MET A 1 -63.65 0.82 36.26
N GLN A 2 -62.48 0.16 36.35
CA GLN A 2 -61.22 0.73 35.90
C GLN A 2 -60.59 -0.27 34.95
N LEU A 3 -60.52 0.12 33.68
CA LEU A 3 -59.78 -0.65 32.62
C LEU A 3 -58.30 -0.31 32.69
N GLY A 4 -57.47 -1.30 33.02
CA GLY A 4 -56.01 -1.18 32.97
C GLY A 4 -55.51 -1.51 31.56
N TRP A 5 -54.78 -0.60 30.98
CA TRP A 5 -54.03 -0.80 29.72
C TRP A 5 -52.68 -1.40 30.04
N ARG A 6 -52.43 -2.62 29.58
CA ARG A 6 -51.09 -3.24 29.57
C ARG A 6 -50.40 -2.88 28.25
N ILE A 7 -49.33 -2.09 28.36
CA ILE A 7 -48.41 -1.82 27.24
C ILE A 7 -47.43 -2.99 27.17
N ILE A 8 -47.48 -3.73 26.07
CA ILE A 8 -46.51 -4.79 25.74
C ILE A 8 -45.35 -4.13 24.99
N PHE A 9 -44.15 -4.07 25.61
CA PHE A 9 -42.91 -3.71 24.94
C PHE A 9 -42.45 -4.90 24.10
N LEU A 10 -42.54 -4.80 22.79
CA LEU A 10 -41.86 -5.68 21.84
C LEU A 10 -40.38 -5.22 21.72
N ILE A 11 -39.49 -5.98 22.33
CA ILE A 11 -38.03 -5.85 22.09
C ILE A 11 -37.75 -6.52 20.75
N ALA A 12 -37.53 -5.72 19.72
CA ALA A 12 -37.00 -6.22 18.44
C ALA A 12 -35.50 -6.48 18.59
N CYS A 13 -35.14 -7.76 18.74
CA CYS A 13 -33.75 -8.19 18.57
C CYS A 13 -33.34 -8.04 17.10
N TYR A 14 -32.55 -7.03 16.77
CA TYR A 14 -31.84 -6.97 15.52
C TYR A 14 -30.66 -7.95 15.57
N ALA A 15 -30.86 -9.14 15.01
CA ALA A 15 -29.76 -10.04 14.70
C ALA A 15 -29.00 -9.42 13.51
N VAL A 16 -27.80 -8.89 13.77
CA VAL A 16 -26.85 -8.52 12.72
C VAL A 16 -26.33 -9.82 12.13
N LEU A 17 -26.88 -10.23 10.98
CA LEU A 17 -26.27 -11.26 10.17
C LEU A 17 -24.92 -10.72 9.66
N ALA A 18 -23.81 -11.18 10.24
CA ALA A 18 -22.50 -11.10 9.64
C ALA A 18 -22.54 -11.92 8.34
N ALA A 19 -22.62 -11.26 7.21
CA ALA A 19 -22.48 -11.91 5.91
C ALA A 19 -21.06 -12.46 5.82
N ALA A 20 -20.91 -13.78 5.92
CA ALA A 20 -19.68 -14.48 5.62
C ALA A 20 -19.32 -14.16 4.15
N GLN A 21 -18.25 -13.40 3.96
CA GLN A 21 -17.74 -13.10 2.64
C GLN A 21 -17.08 -14.36 2.09
N THR A 22 -17.68 -14.94 1.06
CA THR A 22 -17.09 -16.05 0.30
C THR A 22 -15.88 -15.51 -0.47
N GLY A 23 -14.68 -15.82 0.03
CA GLY A 23 -13.45 -15.56 -0.68
C GLY A 23 -13.48 -16.23 -2.07
N ARG A 24 -13.11 -15.49 -3.09
CA ARG A 24 -12.94 -16.01 -4.46
C ARG A 24 -11.79 -17.02 -4.42
N LYS A 25 -12.01 -18.26 -4.83
CA LYS A 25 -10.94 -19.23 -5.01
C LYS A 25 -10.03 -18.74 -6.14
N SER A 26 -8.71 -18.71 -5.86
CA SER A 26 -7.68 -18.32 -6.82
C SER A 26 -7.80 -19.10 -8.14
N SER A 27 -7.53 -18.43 -9.26
CA SER A 27 -7.38 -19.09 -10.55
C SER A 27 -6.04 -19.84 -10.61
N SER A 28 -5.89 -20.81 -11.52
CA SER A 28 -4.67 -21.62 -11.66
C SER A 28 -3.40 -20.84 -12.08
N SER A 29 -3.51 -19.52 -12.29
CA SER A 29 -2.42 -18.59 -12.63
C SER A 29 -1.95 -17.75 -11.44
N ASP A 30 -2.60 -17.87 -10.27
CA ASP A 30 -2.28 -17.07 -9.10
C ASP A 30 -1.05 -17.63 -8.37
N PRO A 31 -0.14 -16.79 -7.81
CA PRO A 31 0.97 -17.29 -7.00
C PRO A 31 0.45 -18.15 -5.85
N PRO A 32 1.01 -19.34 -5.63
CA PRO A 32 0.45 -20.27 -4.66
C PRO A 32 0.43 -19.68 -3.25
N GLY A 33 -0.74 -19.60 -2.65
CA GLY A 33 -0.91 -19.39 -1.21
C GLY A 33 -1.25 -17.98 -0.75
N TYR A 34 -1.91 -17.15 -1.55
CA TYR A 34 -2.54 -15.92 -1.07
C TYR A 34 -4.08 -16.03 -1.04
N THR A 35 -4.71 -15.07 -0.37
CA THR A 35 -6.17 -14.90 -0.33
C THR A 35 -6.53 -13.45 -0.65
N ASP A 36 -7.52 -13.26 -1.57
CA ASP A 36 -8.16 -11.98 -1.79
C ASP A 36 -9.20 -11.72 -0.70
N GLN A 37 -9.12 -10.58 -0.06
CA GLN A 37 -9.99 -10.22 1.04
C GLN A 37 -10.49 -8.79 0.90
N PHE A 38 -11.61 -8.49 1.55
CA PHE A 38 -12.20 -7.17 1.56
C PHE A 38 -12.60 -6.78 2.97
N ILE A 39 -12.39 -5.51 3.29
CA ILE A 39 -12.78 -4.91 4.56
C ILE A 39 -13.42 -3.55 4.29
N THR A 40 -14.39 -3.15 5.10
CA THR A 40 -14.98 -1.81 4.99
C THR A 40 -14.44 -0.93 6.09
N VAL A 41 -13.68 0.09 5.75
CA VAL A 41 -13.12 1.09 6.67
C VAL A 41 -13.49 2.50 6.20
N ASN A 42 -13.81 3.39 7.11
CA ASN A 42 -14.19 4.79 6.81
C ASN A 42 -15.26 4.92 5.70
N GLY A 43 -16.19 3.94 5.61
CA GLY A 43 -17.22 3.90 4.58
C GLY A 43 -16.76 3.44 3.20
N LEU A 44 -15.50 3.04 3.03
CA LEU A 44 -14.93 2.52 1.79
C LEU A 44 -14.62 1.03 1.91
N ARG A 45 -15.01 0.26 0.89
CA ARG A 45 -14.62 -1.15 0.77
C ARG A 45 -13.21 -1.22 0.20
N LEU A 46 -12.24 -1.64 1.02
CA LEU A 46 -10.87 -1.86 0.62
C LEU A 46 -10.63 -3.34 0.31
N HIS A 47 -9.86 -3.59 -0.73
CA HIS A 47 -9.30 -4.89 -1.08
C HIS A 47 -7.92 -5.04 -0.45
N TYR A 48 -7.57 -6.24 -0.01
CA TYR A 48 -6.21 -6.58 0.37
C TYR A 48 -5.90 -8.05 0.07
N VAL A 49 -4.63 -8.31 -0.16
CA VAL A 49 -4.10 -9.64 -0.42
C VAL A 49 -3.39 -10.12 0.84
N GLY A 50 -3.71 -11.31 1.31
CA GLY A 50 -3.14 -11.90 2.52
C GLY A 50 -2.31 -13.14 2.25
N TRP A 51 -1.13 -13.25 2.89
CA TRP A 51 -0.28 -14.43 2.91
C TRP A 51 0.02 -14.86 4.34
N GLY A 52 0.11 -16.17 4.57
CA GLY A 52 0.49 -16.71 5.86
C GLY A 52 -0.68 -16.96 6.80
N ASN A 53 -0.40 -16.88 8.09
CA ASN A 53 -1.32 -17.27 9.15
C ASN A 53 -1.65 -16.08 10.05
N GLU A 54 -2.94 -15.84 10.28
CA GLU A 54 -3.47 -14.75 11.11
C GLU A 54 -2.95 -14.76 12.57
N SER A 55 -2.48 -15.91 13.07
CA SER A 55 -1.87 -15.99 14.41
C SER A 55 -0.42 -15.47 14.47
N LYS A 56 0.18 -15.12 13.33
CA LYS A 56 1.54 -14.59 13.25
C LYS A 56 1.54 -13.06 13.41
N PRO A 57 2.69 -12.45 13.79
CA PRO A 57 2.81 -11.00 13.85
C PRO A 57 2.43 -10.31 12.53
N PRO A 58 1.68 -9.21 12.56
CA PRO A 58 1.22 -8.54 11.35
C PRO A 58 2.36 -7.83 10.61
N PHE A 59 2.39 -8.01 9.29
CA PHE A 59 3.25 -7.28 8.37
C PHE A 59 2.42 -6.66 7.26
N ILE A 60 2.18 -5.36 7.32
CA ILE A 60 1.36 -4.63 6.35
C ILE A 60 2.26 -3.97 5.31
N MET A 61 1.87 -4.11 4.03
CA MET A 61 2.57 -3.55 2.88
C MET A 61 1.65 -2.58 2.12
N LEU A 62 2.13 -1.37 1.82
CA LEU A 62 1.42 -0.34 1.08
C LEU A 62 2.18 0.05 -0.19
N HIS A 63 1.51 -0.06 -1.32
CA HIS A 63 2.06 0.18 -2.65
C HIS A 63 2.26 1.68 -2.97
N GLY A 64 3.00 1.97 -4.05
CA GLY A 64 3.17 3.32 -4.59
C GLY A 64 1.92 3.85 -5.29
N ILE A 65 1.88 5.17 -5.54
CA ILE A 65 0.81 5.77 -6.34
C ILE A 65 0.71 5.05 -7.70
N SER A 66 -0.49 4.78 -8.14
CA SER A 66 -0.81 4.01 -9.35
C SER A 66 -0.49 2.51 -9.31
N ARG A 67 0.12 1.99 -8.25
CA ARG A 67 0.34 0.54 -8.06
C ARG A 67 -0.88 -0.11 -7.40
N VAL A 68 -0.77 -1.39 -7.08
CA VAL A 68 -1.81 -2.22 -6.44
C VAL A 68 -1.16 -3.18 -5.44
N ALA A 69 -1.94 -3.84 -4.60
CA ALA A 69 -1.46 -4.81 -3.61
C ALA A 69 -0.53 -5.88 -4.20
N HIS A 70 -0.82 -6.33 -5.41
CA HIS A 70 0.00 -7.28 -6.18
C HIS A 70 1.38 -6.75 -6.60
N GLN A 71 1.75 -5.51 -6.26
CA GLN A 71 3.13 -5.04 -6.33
C GLN A 71 4.06 -5.98 -5.55
N PHE A 72 3.58 -6.54 -4.44
CA PHE A 72 4.38 -7.29 -3.49
C PHE A 72 4.36 -8.81 -3.69
N ASP A 73 3.77 -9.32 -4.78
CA ASP A 73 3.67 -10.77 -5.07
C ASP A 73 5.03 -11.49 -5.06
N GLN A 74 6.10 -10.78 -5.44
CA GLN A 74 7.45 -11.36 -5.48
C GLN A 74 8.11 -11.42 -4.10
N ILE A 75 7.70 -10.60 -3.15
CA ILE A 75 8.35 -10.50 -1.84
C ILE A 75 7.48 -11.00 -0.67
N ALA A 76 6.18 -10.79 -0.71
CA ALA A 76 5.28 -11.13 0.39
C ALA A 76 5.30 -12.63 0.78
N PRO A 77 5.31 -13.58 -0.19
CA PRO A 77 5.37 -15.00 0.12
C PRO A 77 6.61 -15.41 0.93
N HIS A 78 7.73 -14.67 0.80
CA HIS A 78 8.97 -14.93 1.51
C HIS A 78 8.83 -14.75 3.04
N PHE A 79 7.90 -13.91 3.47
CA PHE A 79 7.70 -13.58 4.89
C PHE A 79 6.56 -14.37 5.55
N ARG A 80 5.74 -15.08 4.79
CA ARG A 80 4.51 -15.76 5.26
C ARG A 80 4.69 -16.79 6.37
N ASP A 81 5.87 -17.39 6.48
CA ASP A 81 6.14 -18.40 7.51
C ASP A 81 6.36 -17.76 8.89
N ASN A 82 6.75 -16.49 8.93
CA ASN A 82 7.04 -15.75 10.16
C ASN A 82 6.04 -14.62 10.46
N TYR A 83 5.25 -14.20 9.47
CA TYR A 83 4.33 -13.08 9.56
C TYR A 83 2.98 -13.42 8.93
N HIS A 84 1.92 -12.76 9.42
CA HIS A 84 0.70 -12.53 8.67
C HIS A 84 0.91 -11.32 7.77
N VAL A 85 1.24 -11.57 6.50
CA VAL A 85 1.54 -10.52 5.54
C VAL A 85 0.25 -10.07 4.87
N MET A 86 0.01 -8.76 4.81
CA MET A 86 -1.15 -8.16 4.19
C MET A 86 -0.73 -7.00 3.31
N ALA A 87 -1.01 -7.05 2.02
CA ALA A 87 -0.82 -5.94 1.09
C ALA A 87 -2.18 -5.32 0.76
N ILE A 88 -2.32 -4.00 0.95
CA ILE A 88 -3.60 -3.31 0.81
C ILE A 88 -3.62 -2.56 -0.52
N ASP A 89 -4.69 -2.75 -1.32
CA ASP A 89 -5.04 -1.79 -2.35
C ASP A 89 -5.53 -0.51 -1.65
N MET A 90 -4.72 0.54 -1.66
CA MET A 90 -5.14 1.81 -1.06
C MET A 90 -6.39 2.36 -1.75
N ARG A 91 -7.21 3.15 -1.03
CA ARG A 91 -8.40 3.80 -1.63
C ARG A 91 -8.07 4.38 -3.02
N GLY A 92 -8.98 4.23 -3.96
CA GLY A 92 -8.79 4.73 -5.33
C GLY A 92 -7.88 3.88 -6.21
N HIS A 93 -7.37 2.73 -5.74
CA HIS A 93 -6.49 1.84 -6.48
C HIS A 93 -7.04 0.40 -6.52
N GLY A 94 -6.59 -0.36 -7.51
CA GLY A 94 -6.88 -1.78 -7.62
C GLY A 94 -8.36 -2.11 -7.52
N ASP A 95 -8.71 -3.07 -6.67
CA ASP A 95 -10.08 -3.48 -6.42
C ASP A 95 -10.72 -2.80 -5.19
N SER A 96 -10.01 -1.81 -4.60
CA SER A 96 -10.55 -0.93 -3.57
C SER A 96 -11.49 0.14 -4.11
N ALA A 97 -12.44 0.56 -3.28
CA ALA A 97 -13.38 1.62 -3.63
C ALA A 97 -12.67 2.96 -3.87
N TRP A 98 -13.23 3.73 -4.79
CA TRP A 98 -12.85 5.11 -5.02
C TRP A 98 -13.51 6.01 -4.00
N SER A 99 -12.83 7.09 -3.60
CA SER A 99 -13.42 8.10 -2.71
C SER A 99 -14.46 8.94 -3.44
N PRO A 100 -15.72 8.90 -3.03
CA PRO A 100 -16.76 9.76 -3.65
C PRO A 100 -16.47 11.26 -3.53
N GLN A 101 -15.70 11.64 -2.50
CA GLN A 101 -15.30 13.02 -2.22
C GLN A 101 -13.97 13.41 -2.86
N GLY A 102 -13.27 12.47 -3.53
CA GLY A 102 -11.93 12.70 -4.06
C GLY A 102 -10.87 12.91 -2.97
N ALA A 103 -11.07 12.31 -1.80
CA ALA A 103 -10.18 12.41 -0.65
C ALA A 103 -9.00 11.43 -0.82
N TYR A 104 -7.85 11.96 -1.25
CA TYR A 104 -6.64 11.21 -1.61
C TYR A 104 -5.35 11.84 -1.06
N LEU A 105 -5.45 12.60 0.02
CA LEU A 105 -4.29 13.10 0.75
C LEU A 105 -3.59 11.97 1.52
N VAL A 106 -2.36 12.17 1.93
CA VAL A 106 -1.61 11.19 2.75
C VAL A 106 -2.37 10.88 4.03
N GLU A 107 -3.00 11.88 4.63
CA GLU A 107 -3.82 11.78 5.84
C GLU A 107 -5.06 10.88 5.63
N ASP A 108 -5.65 10.91 4.43
CA ASP A 108 -6.81 10.05 4.12
C ASP A 108 -6.42 8.58 4.04
N TYR A 109 -5.28 8.27 3.41
CA TYR A 109 -4.71 6.93 3.39
C TYR A 109 -4.28 6.46 4.78
N THR A 110 -3.71 7.36 5.59
CA THR A 110 -3.31 7.04 6.96
C THR A 110 -4.51 6.67 7.82
N LYS A 111 -5.62 7.41 7.72
CA LYS A 111 -6.88 7.07 8.41
C LYS A 111 -7.43 5.71 7.99
N ASP A 112 -7.25 5.30 6.72
CA ASP A 112 -7.65 3.96 6.30
C ASP A 112 -6.78 2.89 6.92
N LEU A 113 -5.47 3.11 7.00
CA LEU A 113 -4.56 2.18 7.68
C LEU A 113 -4.85 2.09 9.18
N GLU A 114 -5.19 3.21 9.83
CA GLU A 114 -5.64 3.24 11.24
C GLU A 114 -6.88 2.37 11.43
N ALA A 115 -7.94 2.62 10.64
CA ALA A 115 -9.18 1.89 10.74
C ALA A 115 -9.02 0.40 10.34
N PHE A 116 -8.16 0.08 9.38
CA PHE A 116 -7.80 -1.29 9.00
C PHE A 116 -7.16 -2.03 10.17
N ALA A 117 -6.14 -1.42 10.78
CA ALA A 117 -5.43 -2.02 11.90
C ALA A 117 -6.33 -2.17 13.15
N ASP A 118 -7.21 -1.20 13.40
CA ASP A 118 -8.14 -1.24 14.53
C ASP A 118 -9.22 -2.31 14.34
N GLN A 119 -9.82 -2.40 13.15
CA GLN A 119 -10.90 -3.35 12.89
C GLN A 119 -10.43 -4.80 12.91
N LEU A 120 -9.17 -5.06 12.55
CA LEU A 120 -8.55 -6.38 12.62
C LEU A 120 -7.79 -6.61 13.94
N ASP A 121 -7.88 -5.69 14.90
CA ASP A 121 -7.18 -5.70 16.20
C ASP A 121 -5.67 -5.99 16.08
N LEU A 122 -5.02 -5.40 15.09
CA LEU A 122 -3.60 -5.62 14.83
C LEU A 122 -2.73 -4.82 15.79
N ARG A 123 -1.75 -5.47 16.39
CA ARG A 123 -0.80 -4.88 17.34
C ARG A 123 0.64 -5.23 16.96
N GLY A 124 1.58 -4.39 17.34
CA GLY A 124 2.99 -4.67 17.09
C GLY A 124 3.32 -4.76 15.60
N LEU A 125 2.92 -3.74 14.82
CA LEU A 125 2.98 -3.75 13.37
C LEU A 125 4.42 -3.72 12.85
N THR A 126 4.70 -4.55 11.86
CA THR A 126 5.76 -4.30 10.89
C THR A 126 5.12 -3.66 9.66
N LEU A 127 5.64 -2.52 9.23
CA LEU A 127 5.10 -1.75 8.11
C LEU A 127 6.15 -1.65 7.00
N LEU A 128 5.73 -1.88 5.75
CA LEU A 128 6.51 -1.60 4.55
C LEU A 128 5.70 -0.71 3.63
N GLY A 129 6.30 0.32 3.08
CA GLY A 129 5.64 1.16 2.09
C GLY A 129 6.58 1.65 1.00
N ASN A 130 6.14 1.49 -0.26
CA ASN A 130 6.81 2.06 -1.41
C ASN A 130 6.23 3.43 -1.75
N SER A 131 7.07 4.42 -2.04
CA SER A 131 6.65 5.72 -2.58
C SER A 131 5.53 6.37 -1.74
N THR A 132 4.31 6.53 -2.29
CA THR A 132 3.16 7.07 -1.55
C THR A 132 2.82 6.20 -0.34
N GLY A 133 2.81 4.86 -0.48
CA GLY A 133 2.66 3.95 0.66
C GLY A 133 3.73 4.15 1.72
N GLY A 134 4.98 4.45 1.31
CA GLY A 134 6.08 4.80 2.21
C GLY A 134 5.81 6.05 3.04
N ARG A 135 5.15 7.07 2.47
CA ARG A 135 4.72 8.26 3.22
C ARG A 135 3.61 7.94 4.20
N VAL A 136 2.65 7.12 3.81
CA VAL A 136 1.55 6.69 4.69
C VAL A 136 2.08 5.95 5.91
N VAL A 137 2.99 4.98 5.72
CA VAL A 137 3.57 4.23 6.84
C VAL A 137 4.48 5.10 7.73
N GLN A 138 5.16 6.12 7.17
CA GLN A 138 5.91 7.11 7.94
C GLN A 138 4.97 7.95 8.83
N VAL A 139 3.86 8.46 8.28
CA VAL A 139 2.87 9.23 9.04
C VAL A 139 2.24 8.36 10.12
N TYR A 140 1.83 7.13 9.79
CA TYR A 140 1.29 6.20 10.77
C TYR A 140 2.28 5.93 11.91
N ALA A 141 3.54 5.65 11.59
CA ALA A 141 4.57 5.37 12.60
C ALA A 141 4.90 6.58 13.49
N GLY A 142 4.83 7.80 12.95
CA GLY A 142 5.00 9.02 13.73
C GLY A 142 3.84 9.30 14.68
N LEU A 143 2.60 9.08 14.24
CA LEU A 143 1.38 9.28 15.03
C LEU A 143 1.14 8.16 16.06
N HIS A 144 1.56 6.92 15.76
CA HIS A 144 1.28 5.71 16.54
C HIS A 144 2.55 4.91 16.84
N SER A 145 3.58 5.59 17.39
CA SER A 145 4.90 4.99 17.62
C SER A 145 4.88 3.79 18.57
N ASP A 146 3.88 3.68 19.45
CA ASP A 146 3.65 2.56 20.36
C ASP A 146 3.06 1.32 19.67
N ARG A 147 2.50 1.47 18.47
CA ARG A 147 1.88 0.40 17.69
C ARG A 147 2.81 -0.21 16.65
N VAL A 148 3.92 0.46 16.31
CA VAL A 148 4.85 0.05 15.24
C VAL A 148 6.14 -0.48 15.82
N LEU A 149 6.44 -1.76 15.57
CA LEU A 149 7.68 -2.39 15.98
C LEU A 149 8.82 -2.15 14.99
N ARG A 150 8.49 -2.06 13.69
CA ARG A 150 9.48 -1.89 12.60
C ARG A 150 8.88 -1.15 11.44
N LEU A 151 9.65 -0.25 10.88
CA LEU A 151 9.28 0.53 9.69
C LEU A 151 10.25 0.25 8.55
N ILE A 152 9.73 -0.03 7.36
CA ILE A 152 10.50 -0.19 6.13
C ILE A 152 9.92 0.78 5.11
N VAL A 153 10.76 1.67 4.60
CA VAL A 153 10.39 2.70 3.62
C VAL A 153 11.19 2.45 2.34
N GLU A 154 10.49 2.31 1.25
CA GLU A 154 11.09 2.06 -0.04
C GLU A 154 11.04 3.30 -0.92
N ASP A 155 12.20 3.81 -1.21
CA ASP A 155 12.56 4.87 -2.17
C ASP A 155 11.66 6.11 -2.11
N VAL A 156 11.43 6.65 -0.90
CA VAL A 156 10.71 7.92 -0.71
C VAL A 156 11.19 8.64 0.55
N GLY A 157 11.21 9.97 0.48
CA GLY A 157 11.45 10.86 1.61
C GLY A 157 10.16 11.51 2.13
N PRO A 158 10.26 12.25 3.26
CA PRO A 158 9.13 12.96 3.86
C PRO A 158 8.56 14.09 2.99
N GLN A 159 9.35 14.64 2.08
CA GLN A 159 8.93 15.77 1.24
C GLN A 159 8.49 15.33 -0.15
N ARG A 160 7.49 16.02 -0.70
CA ARG A 160 7.09 15.97 -2.11
C ARG A 160 7.07 17.37 -2.69
N THR A 161 7.80 17.57 -3.79
CA THR A 161 7.90 18.85 -4.48
C THR A 161 6.75 19.07 -5.49
N ASN A 162 6.56 20.31 -5.93
CA ASN A 162 5.62 20.67 -6.98
C ASN A 162 5.90 19.94 -8.30
N ASP A 163 7.17 19.74 -8.65
CA ASP A 163 7.55 19.14 -9.93
C ASP A 163 7.10 17.67 -10.00
N ILE A 164 7.27 16.92 -8.90
CA ILE A 164 6.79 15.53 -8.78
C ILE A 164 5.27 15.49 -8.89
N ALA A 165 4.56 16.37 -8.19
CA ALA A 165 3.10 16.42 -8.23
C ALA A 165 2.57 16.74 -9.64
N SER A 166 3.15 17.74 -10.30
CA SER A 166 2.79 18.14 -11.67
C SER A 166 3.12 17.07 -12.71
N ALA A 167 4.22 16.34 -12.53
CA ALA A 167 4.57 15.21 -13.40
C ALA A 167 3.53 14.09 -13.33
N PHE A 168 3.05 13.76 -12.14
CA PHE A 168 2.00 12.75 -11.97
C PHE A 168 0.68 13.17 -12.61
N THR A 169 0.27 14.46 -12.46
CA THR A 169 -0.94 14.98 -13.11
C THR A 169 -0.88 14.80 -14.62
N ARG A 170 0.24 15.22 -15.26
CA ARG A 170 0.46 15.03 -16.71
C ARG A 170 0.41 13.55 -17.12
N GLN A 171 0.97 12.67 -16.29
CA GLN A 171 0.92 11.22 -16.54
C GLN A 171 -0.52 10.70 -16.56
N VAL A 172 -1.35 11.08 -15.59
CA VAL A 172 -2.77 10.67 -15.52
C VAL A 172 -3.53 11.13 -16.76
N GLU A 173 -3.30 12.38 -17.21
CA GLU A 173 -3.92 12.93 -18.43
C GLU A 173 -3.50 12.16 -19.69
N GLN A 174 -2.22 11.84 -19.84
CA GLN A 174 -1.70 11.06 -20.98
C GLN A 174 -2.28 9.66 -21.06
N GLU A 175 -2.56 9.02 -19.93
CA GLU A 175 -3.06 7.66 -19.82
C GLU A 175 -4.60 7.57 -19.80
N ALA A 176 -5.31 8.70 -19.85
CA ALA A 176 -6.77 8.78 -19.70
C ALA A 176 -7.56 7.95 -20.74
N ASN A 177 -7.03 7.84 -21.97
CA ASN A 177 -7.68 7.11 -23.05
C ASN A 177 -7.47 5.58 -22.96
N GLY A 178 -6.59 5.12 -22.09
CA GLY A 178 -6.22 3.70 -21.96
C GLY A 178 -5.63 3.11 -23.25
N TRP A 179 -5.66 1.79 -23.39
CA TRP A 179 -4.99 1.00 -24.42
C TRP A 179 -5.99 0.10 -25.17
N ALA A 180 -5.67 -0.27 -26.40
CA ALA A 180 -6.53 -1.16 -27.21
C ALA A 180 -6.49 -2.60 -26.69
N SER A 181 -5.35 -3.04 -26.12
CA SER A 181 -5.19 -4.38 -25.57
C SER A 181 -4.27 -4.37 -24.34
N GLU A 182 -4.23 -5.48 -23.61
CA GLU A 182 -3.30 -5.68 -22.49
C GLU A 182 -1.85 -5.70 -22.98
N GLU A 183 -1.59 -6.24 -24.19
CA GLU A 183 -0.25 -6.24 -24.79
C GLU A 183 0.23 -4.82 -25.09
N GLU A 184 -0.66 -3.92 -25.56
CA GLU A 184 -0.31 -2.50 -25.74
C GLU A 184 0.03 -1.83 -24.40
N LEU A 185 -0.72 -2.13 -23.36
CA LEU A 185 -0.41 -1.66 -22.00
C LEU A 185 0.93 -2.21 -21.52
N VAL A 186 1.20 -3.50 -21.70
CA VAL A 186 2.50 -4.11 -21.31
C VAL A 186 3.66 -3.46 -22.07
N ALA A 187 3.53 -3.25 -23.37
CA ALA A 187 4.56 -2.56 -24.17
C ALA A 187 4.80 -1.12 -23.69
N PHE A 188 3.72 -0.41 -23.32
CA PHE A 188 3.82 0.92 -22.71
C PHE A 188 4.58 0.90 -21.37
N LEU A 189 4.31 -0.11 -20.53
CA LEU A 189 5.02 -0.28 -19.25
C LEU A 189 6.50 -0.62 -19.43
N GLN A 190 6.82 -1.52 -20.35
CA GLN A 190 8.20 -1.91 -20.70
C GLN A 190 9.03 -0.71 -21.19
N ALA A 191 8.42 0.17 -21.97
CA ALA A 191 9.11 1.37 -22.48
C ALA A 191 9.51 2.33 -21.32
N ARG A 192 8.77 2.33 -20.22
CA ARG A 192 8.98 3.24 -19.07
C ARG A 192 9.72 2.61 -17.89
N ASN A 193 9.66 1.30 -17.75
CA ASN A 193 10.21 0.56 -16.59
C ASN A 193 11.26 -0.46 -17.09
N LYS A 194 12.29 0.03 -17.73
CA LYS A 194 13.31 -0.82 -18.42
C LYS A 194 14.09 -1.74 -17.49
N LYS A 195 14.06 -1.51 -16.18
CA LYS A 195 14.77 -2.30 -15.18
C LYS A 195 13.89 -3.34 -14.50
N THR A 196 12.57 -3.16 -14.57
CA THR A 196 11.61 -4.12 -14.03
C THR A 196 11.45 -5.30 -14.99
N PRO A 197 11.55 -6.56 -14.52
CA PRO A 197 11.33 -7.74 -15.35
C PRO A 197 9.96 -7.75 -16.04
N ASP A 198 9.91 -8.25 -17.26
CA ASP A 198 8.68 -8.29 -18.08
C ASP A 198 7.54 -9.06 -17.41
N GLU A 199 7.83 -10.12 -16.69
CA GLU A 199 6.87 -10.91 -15.94
C GLU A 199 6.16 -10.05 -14.86
N ILE A 200 6.92 -9.24 -14.14
CA ILE A 200 6.36 -8.31 -13.13
C ILE A 200 5.50 -7.24 -13.80
N LEU A 201 5.90 -6.72 -14.95
CA LEU A 201 5.11 -5.74 -15.69
C LEU A 201 3.81 -6.33 -16.23
N ARG A 202 3.79 -7.59 -16.65
CA ARG A 202 2.58 -8.32 -17.06
C ARG A 202 1.65 -8.54 -15.88
N THR A 203 2.17 -8.99 -14.74
CA THR A 203 1.41 -9.12 -13.49
C THR A 203 0.79 -7.78 -13.07
N TYR A 204 1.58 -6.70 -13.13
CA TYR A 204 1.05 -5.37 -12.85
C TYR A 204 -0.04 -4.95 -13.84
N ALA A 205 0.14 -5.13 -15.14
CA ALA A 205 -0.87 -4.82 -16.14
C ALA A 205 -2.18 -5.56 -15.86
N HIS A 206 -2.09 -6.86 -15.53
CA HIS A 206 -3.23 -7.71 -15.25
C HIS A 206 -4.05 -7.22 -14.04
N TYR A 207 -3.41 -7.02 -12.90
CA TYR A 207 -4.11 -6.66 -11.65
C TYR A 207 -4.51 -5.19 -11.57
N ALA A 208 -3.74 -4.27 -12.14
CA ALA A 208 -3.98 -2.84 -12.07
C ALA A 208 -4.93 -2.30 -13.15
N SER A 209 -5.31 -3.12 -14.15
CA SER A 209 -6.16 -2.67 -15.25
C SER A 209 -7.45 -3.47 -15.35
N ARG A 210 -8.39 -2.93 -16.14
CA ARG A 210 -9.64 -3.60 -16.49
C ARG A 210 -10.08 -3.24 -17.90
N ARG A 211 -10.81 -4.15 -18.54
CA ARG A 211 -11.49 -3.86 -19.81
C ARG A 211 -12.79 -3.11 -19.55
N ARG A 212 -13.02 -2.05 -20.31
CA ARG A 212 -14.29 -1.32 -20.33
C ARG A 212 -15.24 -1.88 -21.39
N ASP A 213 -16.53 -1.61 -21.26
CA ASP A 213 -17.58 -2.07 -22.18
C ASP A 213 -17.33 -1.64 -23.63
N TYR A 214 -16.68 -0.50 -23.84
CA TYR A 214 -16.25 -0.02 -25.16
C TYR A 214 -14.92 -0.63 -25.65
N GLY A 215 -14.46 -1.69 -25.00
CA GLY A 215 -13.34 -2.55 -25.44
C GLY A 215 -11.93 -2.09 -25.05
N ARG A 216 -11.77 -0.86 -24.49
CA ARG A 216 -10.45 -0.37 -24.05
C ARG A 216 -10.00 -0.95 -22.71
N ILE A 217 -8.71 -1.17 -22.57
CA ILE A 217 -8.05 -1.45 -21.29
C ILE A 217 -7.76 -0.10 -20.60
N VAL A 218 -8.20 0.05 -19.37
CA VAL A 218 -7.95 1.26 -18.56
C VAL A 218 -7.46 0.87 -17.18
N TRP A 219 -6.78 1.77 -16.49
CA TRP A 219 -6.42 1.56 -15.10
C TRP A 219 -7.65 1.38 -14.20
N LYS A 220 -7.53 0.55 -13.17
CA LYS A 220 -8.51 0.45 -12.09
C LYS A 220 -8.44 1.68 -11.15
N ARG A 221 -7.35 2.45 -11.18
CA ARG A 221 -7.19 3.63 -10.33
C ARG A 221 -8.14 4.77 -10.69
N ASP A 222 -8.51 5.57 -9.67
CA ASP A 222 -9.32 6.79 -9.86
C ASP A 222 -8.47 7.89 -10.52
N PRO A 223 -8.92 8.51 -11.63
CA PRO A 223 -8.25 9.67 -12.23
C PRO A 223 -8.10 10.86 -11.27
N ASN A 224 -8.98 10.98 -10.26
CA ASN A 224 -8.91 12.06 -9.26
C ASN A 224 -7.73 11.92 -8.28
N LEU A 225 -6.99 10.82 -8.29
CA LEU A 225 -5.78 10.66 -7.47
C LEU A 225 -4.79 11.83 -7.64
N ALA A 226 -4.70 12.39 -8.86
CA ALA A 226 -3.85 13.53 -9.13
C ALA A 226 -4.19 14.77 -8.29
N LYS A 227 -5.46 14.94 -7.90
CA LYS A 227 -5.91 16.06 -7.06
C LYS A 227 -5.39 15.98 -5.62
N GLY A 228 -5.16 14.76 -5.10
CA GLY A 228 -4.59 14.53 -3.78
C GLY A 228 -3.07 14.36 -3.80
N PHE A 229 -2.45 14.27 -4.98
CA PHE A 229 -1.00 14.13 -5.11
C PHE A 229 -0.31 15.50 -5.10
N VAL A 230 -0.46 16.23 -4.00
CA VAL A 230 0.01 17.61 -3.80
C VAL A 230 1.38 17.66 -3.14
N PRO A 231 2.09 18.80 -3.22
CA PRO A 231 3.29 19.04 -2.42
C PRO A 231 3.01 18.82 -0.94
N THR A 232 3.95 18.19 -0.25
CA THR A 232 3.75 17.77 1.14
C THR A 232 5.06 17.86 1.90
N ASP A 233 5.00 18.29 3.15
CA ASP A 233 6.09 18.23 4.12
C ASP A 233 5.63 17.43 5.35
N LEU A 234 6.21 16.24 5.54
CA LEU A 234 5.88 15.33 6.62
C LEU A 234 6.93 15.31 7.73
N TRP A 235 7.99 16.14 7.64
CA TRP A 235 9.04 16.20 8.65
C TRP A 235 8.53 16.40 10.08
N PRO A 236 7.53 17.26 10.34
CA PRO A 236 7.00 17.44 11.69
C PRO A 236 6.48 16.14 12.33
N ILE A 237 5.94 15.21 11.50
CA ILE A 237 5.41 13.92 11.96
C ILE A 237 6.50 12.86 11.97
N VAL A 238 7.35 12.83 10.95
CA VAL A 238 8.44 11.84 10.82
C VAL A 238 9.42 11.92 11.98
N ARG A 239 9.65 13.10 12.54
CA ARG A 239 10.50 13.31 13.75
C ARG A 239 10.00 12.59 15.00
N GLU A 240 8.72 12.21 15.03
CA GLU A 240 8.11 11.47 16.14
C GLU A 240 8.26 9.95 16.03
N ILE A 241 8.83 9.43 14.94
CA ILE A 241 9.08 7.99 14.75
C ILE A 241 10.14 7.52 15.75
N LYS A 242 9.79 6.54 16.57
CA LYS A 242 10.68 5.98 17.60
C LYS A 242 11.14 4.56 17.31
N CYS A 243 10.36 3.82 16.50
CA CYS A 243 10.71 2.45 16.14
C CYS A 243 11.96 2.40 15.25
N PRO A 244 12.67 1.28 15.20
CA PRO A 244 13.70 1.04 14.19
C PRO A 244 13.13 1.24 12.78
N ALA A 245 13.88 1.93 11.92
CA ALA A 245 13.49 2.22 10.54
C ALA A 245 14.58 1.78 9.55
N LEU A 246 14.15 1.23 8.41
CA LEU A 246 14.99 0.91 7.27
C LEU A 246 14.49 1.68 6.06
N ASN A 247 15.36 2.46 5.42
CA ASN A 247 15.08 3.03 4.11
C ASN A 247 15.90 2.28 3.05
N VAL A 248 15.23 1.66 2.08
CA VAL A 248 15.88 1.02 0.91
C VAL A 248 15.70 1.92 -0.30
N LEU A 249 16.79 2.39 -0.86
CA LEU A 249 16.82 3.36 -1.95
C LEU A 249 17.37 2.73 -3.24
N GLY A 250 16.82 3.15 -4.38
CA GLY A 250 17.42 2.87 -5.67
C GLY A 250 18.58 3.83 -5.98
N GLY A 251 19.74 3.31 -6.35
CA GLY A 251 20.95 4.12 -6.65
C GLY A 251 20.80 5.04 -7.85
N ASP A 252 19.90 4.69 -8.79
CA ASP A 252 19.61 5.51 -9.98
C ASP A 252 18.32 6.34 -9.80
N SER A 253 17.61 6.16 -8.66
CA SER A 253 16.47 6.98 -8.29
C SER A 253 16.94 8.37 -7.83
N LYS A 254 16.14 9.38 -8.14
CA LYS A 254 16.36 10.76 -7.69
C LYS A 254 15.28 11.23 -6.71
N ILE A 255 14.46 10.31 -6.22
CA ILE A 255 13.31 10.64 -5.35
C ILE A 255 13.77 11.05 -3.95
N VAL A 256 14.89 10.47 -3.46
CA VAL A 256 15.47 10.77 -2.15
C VAL A 256 16.88 11.32 -2.34
N PRO A 257 17.03 12.64 -2.51
CA PRO A 257 18.33 13.24 -2.75
C PRO A 257 19.24 13.16 -1.50
N PRO A 258 20.57 13.32 -1.66
CA PRO A 258 21.54 13.15 -0.58
C PRO A 258 21.25 13.99 0.67
N GLU A 259 20.76 15.21 0.51
CA GLU A 259 20.37 16.11 1.59
C GLU A 259 19.22 15.53 2.43
N THR A 260 18.20 14.94 1.79
CA THR A 260 17.11 14.25 2.50
C THR A 260 17.61 13.00 3.23
N GLN A 261 18.55 12.25 2.65
CA GLN A 261 19.14 11.09 3.29
C GLN A 261 19.94 11.50 4.55
N GLN A 262 20.64 12.62 4.49
CA GLN A 262 21.38 13.17 5.62
C GLN A 262 20.42 13.62 6.72
N GLU A 263 19.38 14.39 6.37
CA GLU A 263 18.37 14.84 7.33
C GLU A 263 17.64 13.67 8.01
N LEU A 264 17.35 12.57 7.28
CA LEU A 264 16.79 11.35 7.87
C LEU A 264 17.72 10.75 8.93
N LYS A 265 19.03 10.67 8.67
CA LYS A 265 20.02 10.15 9.63
C LYS A 265 20.14 11.01 10.88
N GLU A 266 20.03 12.32 10.72
CA GLU A 266 20.08 13.28 11.83
C GLU A 266 18.79 13.27 12.66
N THR A 267 17.66 13.03 12.01
CA THR A 267 16.32 13.10 12.62
C THR A 267 15.93 11.80 13.31
N LEU A 268 16.22 10.65 12.68
CA LEU A 268 15.82 9.33 13.17
C LEU A 268 17.01 8.56 13.73
N PRO A 269 17.15 8.45 15.05
CA PRO A 269 18.35 7.86 15.67
C PRO A 269 18.55 6.37 15.34
N ASN A 270 17.49 5.67 14.98
CA ASN A 270 17.50 4.22 14.68
C ASN A 270 17.25 3.93 13.18
N VAL A 271 17.57 4.88 12.29
CA VAL A 271 17.41 4.67 10.86
C VAL A 271 18.61 3.98 10.24
N GLN A 272 18.37 2.97 9.41
CA GLN A 272 19.33 2.40 8.47
C GLN A 272 18.93 2.83 7.05
N ILE A 273 19.90 3.34 6.29
CA ILE A 273 19.68 3.70 4.89
C ILE A 273 20.58 2.80 4.04
N VAL A 274 19.99 2.03 3.14
CA VAL A 274 20.68 1.14 2.21
C VAL A 274 20.32 1.53 0.79
N THR A 275 21.34 1.80 -0.03
CA THR A 275 21.15 2.11 -1.45
C THR A 275 21.59 0.93 -2.30
N ILE A 276 20.74 0.46 -3.22
CA ILE A 276 21.05 -0.62 -4.17
C ILE A 276 21.53 0.01 -5.48
N PRO A 277 22.81 -0.15 -5.84
CA PRO A 277 23.36 0.45 -7.06
C PRO A 277 22.66 -0.05 -8.33
N GLY A 278 22.47 0.83 -9.31
CA GLY A 278 21.88 0.46 -10.60
C GLY A 278 20.37 0.23 -10.60
N VAL A 279 19.70 0.44 -9.48
CA VAL A 279 18.25 0.23 -9.27
C VAL A 279 17.52 1.56 -9.32
N GLY A 280 16.32 1.58 -9.90
CA GLY A 280 15.44 2.75 -9.96
C GLY A 280 14.49 2.85 -8.77
N HIS A 281 13.23 3.26 -9.05
CA HIS A 281 12.24 3.61 -8.04
C HIS A 281 11.53 2.40 -7.38
N TYR A 282 11.74 1.20 -7.88
CA TYR A 282 11.09 -0.02 -7.39
C TYR A 282 12.10 -1.09 -7.00
N PRO A 283 12.90 -0.89 -5.94
CA PRO A 283 13.88 -1.88 -5.46
C PRO A 283 13.30 -3.28 -5.24
N ASP A 284 12.06 -3.38 -4.77
CA ASP A 284 11.33 -4.64 -4.56
C ASP A 284 11.13 -5.45 -5.85
N GLN A 285 11.04 -4.76 -7.00
CA GLN A 285 10.80 -5.35 -8.32
C GLN A 285 12.05 -5.41 -9.21
N GLU A 286 12.91 -4.39 -9.15
CA GLU A 286 14.09 -4.25 -10.00
C GLU A 286 15.29 -5.05 -9.49
N ALA A 287 15.34 -5.34 -8.18
CA ALA A 287 16.38 -6.12 -7.52
C ALA A 287 15.80 -6.96 -6.37
N THR A 288 14.81 -7.77 -6.66
CA THR A 288 14.00 -8.51 -5.68
C THR A 288 14.84 -9.32 -4.69
N GLU A 289 15.83 -10.07 -5.16
CA GLU A 289 16.69 -10.91 -4.29
C GLU A 289 17.50 -10.05 -3.30
N GLU A 290 18.08 -8.97 -3.76
CA GLU A 290 18.88 -8.07 -2.92
C GLU A 290 17.98 -7.31 -1.93
N PHE A 291 16.80 -6.86 -2.37
CA PHE A 291 15.79 -6.26 -1.51
C PHE A 291 15.39 -7.22 -0.39
N LEU A 292 15.05 -8.46 -0.73
CA LEU A 292 14.71 -9.52 0.24
C LEU A 292 15.86 -9.77 1.23
N ARG A 293 17.09 -9.84 0.75
CA ARG A 293 18.27 -10.02 1.61
C ARG A 293 18.42 -8.89 2.64
N ILE A 294 18.24 -7.64 2.19
CA ILE A 294 18.32 -6.44 3.03
C ILE A 294 17.21 -6.46 4.07
N VAL A 295 15.94 -6.63 3.65
CA VAL A 295 14.78 -6.62 4.55
C VAL A 295 14.85 -7.78 5.56
N THR A 296 15.19 -9.00 5.13
CA THR A 296 15.33 -10.15 6.01
C THR A 296 16.42 -9.93 7.06
N THR A 297 17.57 -9.36 6.64
CA THR A 297 18.66 -9.04 7.56
C THR A 297 18.24 -8.00 8.61
N TYR A 298 17.50 -6.96 8.19
CA TYR A 298 16.97 -5.94 9.07
C TYR A 298 15.97 -6.53 10.07
N LEU A 299 15.01 -7.33 9.60
CA LEU A 299 13.99 -7.96 10.45
C LEU A 299 14.59 -8.91 11.49
N ALA A 300 15.68 -9.62 11.15
CA ALA A 300 16.38 -10.52 12.05
C ALA A 300 17.13 -9.78 13.18
N LYS A 301 17.70 -8.61 12.89
CA LYS A 301 18.47 -7.79 13.86
C LYS A 301 17.58 -6.95 14.78
N SER A 302 16.45 -6.51 14.26
CA SER A 302 15.51 -5.62 14.97
C SER A 302 14.51 -6.44 15.81
N LYS A 303 14.96 -7.46 16.56
CA LYS A 303 14.06 -8.16 17.49
C LYS A 303 13.55 -7.17 18.54
N PRO A 304 12.21 -7.23 18.87
CA PRO A 304 11.62 -6.37 19.87
C PRO A 304 12.24 -6.57 21.26
#